data_c68fd4bdcfbfe7caf3765e540152e33a
#
_entry.id   c68fd4bdcfbfe7caf3765e540152e33a
#
_cell.length_a   1.000
_cell.length_b   1.000
_cell.length_c   1.000
_cell.angle_alpha   90.00
_cell.angle_beta   90.00
_cell.angle_gamma   90.00
#
_symmetry.space_group_name_H-M   'P 1'
#
loop_
_entity.id
_entity.type
_entity.pdbx_description
1 polymer ?
#
loop_
_entity_poly.entity_id
_entity_poly.type
_entity_poly.pdbx_seq_one_letter_code
_entity_poly.pdbx_strand_id
1 'polypeptide(L)'
;VNLVRSEGNSMDRYEVEKKKTRKEKGRPDGMTVFNRKIVDRKKQFMFFGAPLGVQRYDSYKYPVFEKLTQQQLGYFWRPEEVSLQKDRADYQELRPEQKHIFTSNLKYQILLDSVQGRGPGMAFIPYCSLPELEAAMTSWEFMEMIHSRSYTYIIKNVYPDPSEVFDTILEDQKILARAESVTKAYDDFIQAAQIYGSGNQWEHNLEGVPNAQSELYELKRKLFRAVANVNILEGI
;
A
#
# COMPACT_ATOMS: atom_id res chain seq x y z
N VAL A 1 -39.62 -44.33 -44.01
CA VAL A 1 -39.31 -43.27 -43.04
C VAL A 1 -37.81 -43.23 -42.91
N ASN A 2 -37.16 -42.33 -43.64
CA ASN A 2 -35.71 -42.17 -43.61
C ASN A 2 -35.30 -41.21 -42.51
N LEU A 3 -34.48 -41.69 -41.56
CA LEU A 3 -33.77 -40.91 -40.56
C LEU A 3 -32.50 -40.33 -41.24
N VAL A 4 -32.50 -39.05 -41.48
CA VAL A 4 -31.29 -38.31 -41.87
C VAL A 4 -30.51 -37.99 -40.59
N ARG A 5 -29.35 -38.62 -40.40
CA ARG A 5 -28.36 -38.22 -39.40
C ARG A 5 -27.69 -36.92 -39.90
N SER A 6 -27.85 -35.83 -39.15
CA SER A 6 -27.07 -34.62 -39.38
C SER A 6 -25.69 -34.84 -38.74
N GLU A 7 -24.67 -34.94 -39.59
CA GLU A 7 -23.27 -34.84 -39.16
C GLU A 7 -23.00 -33.40 -38.75
N GLY A 8 -22.99 -33.16 -37.46
CA GLY A 8 -22.57 -31.87 -36.86
C GLY A 8 -21.09 -31.64 -37.10
N ASN A 9 -20.83 -30.58 -37.79
CA ASN A 9 -19.57 -30.12 -38.31
C ASN A 9 -18.45 -30.09 -37.25
N SER A 10 -17.44 -30.95 -37.36
CA SER A 10 -16.29 -31.04 -36.47
C SER A 10 -15.44 -29.74 -36.44
N MET A 11 -15.59 -28.91 -37.48
CA MET A 11 -14.91 -27.60 -37.57
C MET A 11 -15.41 -26.59 -36.52
N ASP A 12 -16.71 -26.59 -36.18
CA ASP A 12 -17.25 -25.63 -35.18
C ASP A 12 -16.75 -25.87 -33.77
N ARG A 13 -16.52 -27.14 -33.41
CA ARG A 13 -15.92 -27.46 -32.07
C ARG A 13 -14.46 -27.03 -31.96
N TYR A 14 -13.69 -27.19 -33.06
CA TYR A 14 -12.28 -26.81 -33.09
C TYR A 14 -12.08 -25.28 -33.10
N GLU A 15 -12.98 -24.53 -33.74
CA GLU A 15 -12.97 -23.06 -33.70
C GLU A 15 -13.46 -22.50 -32.38
N VAL A 16 -14.42 -23.14 -31.71
CA VAL A 16 -14.88 -22.74 -30.37
C VAL A 16 -13.81 -23.01 -29.31
N GLU A 17 -13.08 -24.14 -29.39
CA GLU A 17 -11.94 -24.42 -28.53
C GLU A 17 -10.76 -23.47 -28.80
N LYS A 18 -10.43 -23.18 -30.07
CA LYS A 18 -9.42 -22.16 -30.41
C LYS A 18 -9.81 -20.75 -29.95
N LYS A 19 -11.09 -20.40 -30.02
CA LYS A 19 -11.57 -19.10 -29.51
C LYS A 19 -11.57 -19.06 -27.99
N LYS A 20 -11.83 -20.17 -27.26
CA LYS A 20 -11.68 -20.26 -25.80
C LYS A 20 -10.20 -20.12 -25.39
N THR A 21 -9.30 -20.87 -26.02
CA THR A 21 -7.86 -20.79 -25.73
C THR A 21 -7.23 -19.45 -26.10
N ARG A 22 -7.79 -18.74 -27.09
CA ARG A 22 -7.32 -17.41 -27.48
C ARG A 22 -7.82 -16.28 -26.58
N LYS A 23 -8.98 -16.44 -25.90
CA LYS A 23 -9.49 -15.50 -24.90
C LYS A 23 -8.80 -15.64 -23.55
N GLU A 24 -8.26 -16.80 -23.21
CA GLU A 24 -7.51 -17.02 -21.96
C GLU A 24 -6.03 -16.59 -22.05
N LYS A 25 -5.49 -16.37 -23.26
CA LYS A 25 -4.10 -15.91 -23.47
C LYS A 25 -3.89 -14.40 -23.35
N GLY A 26 -4.86 -13.65 -22.88
CA GLY A 26 -4.90 -12.19 -23.04
C GLY A 26 -4.68 -11.33 -21.80
N ARG A 27 -4.31 -11.89 -20.64
CA ARG A 27 -3.88 -11.09 -19.48
C ARG A 27 -2.57 -11.65 -18.96
N PRO A 28 -1.57 -10.78 -18.68
CA PRO A 28 -0.42 -11.25 -17.91
C PRO A 28 -0.95 -11.84 -16.60
N ASP A 29 -0.46 -13.02 -16.21
CA ASP A 29 -0.78 -13.70 -14.94
C ASP A 29 -0.15 -12.92 -13.76
N GLY A 30 -0.41 -11.64 -13.69
CA GLY A 30 0.14 -10.70 -12.75
C GLY A 30 -0.94 -10.03 -11.90
N MET A 31 -0.93 -8.72 -11.90
CA MET A 31 -1.89 -7.92 -11.11
C MET A 31 -3.31 -8.05 -11.66
N THR A 32 -4.25 -8.42 -10.79
CA THR A 32 -5.68 -8.40 -11.07
C THR A 32 -6.42 -7.92 -9.83
N VAL A 33 -7.49 -7.16 -10.02
CA VAL A 33 -8.36 -6.73 -8.90
C VAL A 33 -9.24 -7.86 -8.38
N PHE A 34 -9.33 -8.98 -9.11
CA PHE A 34 -10.16 -10.10 -8.68
C PHE A 34 -9.64 -11.43 -9.27
N ASN A 35 -9.09 -12.27 -8.40
CA ASN A 35 -8.73 -13.64 -8.73
C ASN A 35 -9.95 -14.56 -8.61
N ARG A 36 -10.33 -15.23 -9.71
CA ARG A 36 -11.46 -16.17 -9.75
C ARG A 36 -11.09 -17.56 -9.24
N LYS A 37 -9.81 -17.86 -9.06
CA LYS A 37 -9.35 -19.16 -8.55
C LYS A 37 -9.63 -19.25 -7.05
N ILE A 38 -10.08 -20.42 -6.60
CA ILE A 38 -10.15 -20.72 -5.17
C ILE A 38 -8.74 -21.05 -4.70
N VAL A 39 -8.26 -20.27 -3.76
CA VAL A 39 -6.89 -20.37 -3.22
C VAL A 39 -6.95 -20.68 -1.73
N ASP A 40 -6.18 -21.68 -1.29
CA ASP A 40 -5.98 -21.95 0.14
C ASP A 40 -5.13 -20.85 0.77
N ARG A 41 -5.78 -19.91 1.44
CA ARG A 41 -5.15 -18.74 2.06
C ARG A 41 -4.10 -19.11 3.10
N LYS A 42 -4.27 -20.21 3.82
CA LYS A 42 -3.32 -20.67 4.84
C LYS A 42 -1.98 -21.10 4.26
N LYS A 43 -1.95 -21.45 2.97
CA LYS A 43 -0.73 -21.82 2.25
C LYS A 43 -0.07 -20.63 1.54
N GLN A 44 -0.75 -19.49 1.41
CA GLN A 44 -0.19 -18.34 0.72
C GLN A 44 0.91 -17.65 1.52
N PHE A 45 1.82 -16.99 0.81
CA PHE A 45 2.76 -16.05 1.40
C PHE A 45 2.05 -14.74 1.75
N MET A 46 2.64 -13.89 2.57
CA MET A 46 2.11 -12.54 2.84
C MET A 46 2.13 -11.67 1.58
N PHE A 47 3.21 -11.77 0.82
CA PHE A 47 3.44 -11.04 -0.42
C PHE A 47 3.82 -11.99 -1.54
N PHE A 48 3.51 -11.62 -2.79
CA PHE A 48 3.87 -12.37 -4.00
C PHE A 48 3.33 -13.80 -4.05
N GLY A 49 2.24 -14.08 -3.36
CA GLY A 49 1.44 -15.29 -3.55
C GLY A 49 0.37 -15.08 -4.64
N ALA A 50 -0.65 -15.92 -4.68
CA ALA A 50 -1.75 -15.73 -5.60
C ALA A 50 -2.47 -14.40 -5.35
N PRO A 51 -2.88 -13.67 -6.43
CA PRO A 51 -3.65 -12.45 -6.29
C PRO A 51 -4.90 -12.64 -5.44
N LEU A 52 -5.36 -11.56 -4.82
CA LEU A 52 -6.55 -11.57 -3.98
C LEU A 52 -7.81 -11.83 -4.82
N GLY A 53 -8.74 -12.59 -4.27
CA GLY A 53 -10.06 -12.85 -4.82
C GLY A 53 -11.15 -12.33 -3.90
N VAL A 54 -12.09 -13.20 -3.51
CA VAL A 54 -13.11 -12.85 -2.51
C VAL A 54 -12.45 -12.52 -1.18
N GLN A 55 -12.71 -11.32 -0.67
CA GLN A 55 -12.27 -10.92 0.67
C GLN A 55 -13.06 -11.70 1.71
N ARG A 56 -12.36 -12.54 2.50
CA ARG A 56 -12.95 -13.39 3.53
C ARG A 56 -12.27 -13.11 4.85
N TYR A 57 -13.08 -12.67 5.81
CA TYR A 57 -12.64 -12.34 7.17
C TYR A 57 -13.15 -13.35 8.20
N ASP A 58 -13.45 -14.57 7.74
CA ASP A 58 -13.87 -15.72 8.56
C ASP A 58 -12.75 -16.73 8.81
N SER A 59 -11.60 -16.57 8.12
CA SER A 59 -10.45 -17.47 8.25
C SER A 59 -9.14 -16.75 7.93
N TYR A 60 -8.25 -16.69 8.89
CA TYR A 60 -6.99 -15.95 8.81
C TYR A 60 -5.79 -16.89 8.85
N LYS A 61 -4.72 -16.55 8.12
CA LYS A 61 -3.40 -17.14 8.33
C LYS A 61 -2.68 -16.48 9.50
N TYR A 62 -2.80 -15.14 9.60
CA TYR A 62 -2.20 -14.33 10.65
C TYR A 62 -3.25 -13.46 11.33
N PRO A 63 -3.95 -13.97 12.36
CA PRO A 63 -5.02 -13.25 13.07
C PRO A 63 -4.57 -11.93 13.69
N VAL A 64 -3.26 -11.72 13.86
CA VAL A 64 -2.71 -10.46 14.37
C VAL A 64 -3.07 -9.27 13.49
N PHE A 65 -3.11 -9.42 12.17
CA PHE A 65 -3.47 -8.33 11.27
C PHE A 65 -4.93 -7.92 11.41
N GLU A 66 -5.83 -8.91 11.56
CA GLU A 66 -7.23 -8.60 11.87
C GLU A 66 -7.36 -7.85 13.20
N LYS A 67 -6.65 -8.30 14.24
CA LYS A 67 -6.63 -7.61 15.54
C LYS A 67 -6.14 -6.16 15.38
N LEU A 68 -5.09 -5.92 14.63
CA LEU A 68 -4.57 -4.57 14.36
C LEU A 68 -5.60 -3.72 13.60
N THR A 69 -6.26 -4.28 12.60
CA THR A 69 -7.34 -3.60 11.87
C THR A 69 -8.45 -3.16 12.82
N GLN A 70 -8.93 -4.06 13.67
CA GLN A 70 -10.00 -3.75 14.64
C GLN A 70 -9.55 -2.68 15.64
N GLN A 71 -8.29 -2.70 16.08
CA GLN A 71 -7.74 -1.66 16.95
C GLN A 71 -7.69 -0.29 16.25
N GLN A 72 -7.21 -0.24 15.01
CA GLN A 72 -7.16 1.00 14.23
C GLN A 72 -8.56 1.57 14.00
N LEU A 73 -9.54 0.74 13.63
CA LEU A 73 -10.93 1.17 13.47
C LEU A 73 -11.53 1.70 14.77
N GLY A 74 -11.13 1.12 15.93
CA GLY A 74 -11.55 1.57 17.24
C GLY A 74 -10.94 2.92 17.66
N TYR A 75 -9.86 3.34 17.04
CA TYR A 75 -9.19 4.63 17.28
C TYR A 75 -9.62 5.73 16.29
N PHE A 76 -10.63 5.47 15.48
CA PHE A 76 -11.15 6.48 14.55
C PHE A 76 -11.60 7.74 15.30
N TRP A 77 -11.19 8.89 14.80
CA TRP A 77 -11.55 10.20 15.29
C TRP A 77 -11.54 11.23 14.15
N ARG A 78 -12.15 12.37 14.37
CA ARG A 78 -12.17 13.46 13.40
C ARG A 78 -11.42 14.67 13.98
N PRO A 79 -10.60 15.37 13.19
CA PRO A 79 -9.84 16.53 13.66
C PRO A 79 -10.72 17.58 14.34
N GLU A 80 -11.94 17.76 13.85
CA GLU A 80 -12.90 18.75 14.33
C GLU A 80 -13.47 18.43 15.73
N GLU A 81 -13.25 17.23 16.26
CA GLU A 81 -13.61 16.85 17.63
C GLU A 81 -12.71 17.51 18.69
N VAL A 82 -11.53 18.00 18.26
CA VAL A 82 -10.60 18.72 19.11
C VAL A 82 -10.78 20.22 18.94
N SER A 83 -11.16 20.90 20.03
CA SER A 83 -11.31 22.37 20.01
C SER A 83 -9.96 23.07 20.04
N LEU A 84 -9.69 23.90 19.03
CA LEU A 84 -8.48 24.72 18.92
C LEU A 84 -8.76 26.22 19.16
N GLN A 85 -9.87 26.55 19.84
CA GLN A 85 -10.31 27.95 20.01
C GLN A 85 -9.29 28.82 20.77
N LYS A 86 -8.54 28.24 21.70
CA LYS A 86 -7.52 28.94 22.48
C LYS A 86 -6.14 28.87 21.86
N ASP A 87 -5.87 27.87 21.05
CA ASP A 87 -4.52 27.54 20.59
C ASP A 87 -3.91 28.66 19.76
N ARG A 88 -4.72 29.41 19.01
CA ARG A 88 -4.23 30.58 18.26
C ARG A 88 -3.71 31.67 19.18
N ALA A 89 -4.42 31.98 20.27
CA ALA A 89 -3.99 32.98 21.24
C ALA A 89 -2.74 32.49 21.99
N ASP A 90 -2.78 31.25 22.46
CA ASP A 90 -1.65 30.61 23.17
C ASP A 90 -0.39 30.56 22.29
N TYR A 91 -0.54 30.24 21.00
CA TYR A 91 0.57 30.25 20.06
C TYR A 91 1.19 31.64 19.90
N GLN A 92 0.39 32.73 19.89
CA GLN A 92 0.93 34.09 19.78
C GLN A 92 1.81 34.46 20.98
N GLU A 93 1.52 33.92 22.16
CA GLU A 93 2.27 34.16 23.40
C GLU A 93 3.55 33.33 23.51
N LEU A 94 3.73 32.31 22.65
CA LEU A 94 4.93 31.48 22.65
C LEU A 94 6.18 32.31 22.31
N ARG A 95 7.31 31.99 22.97
CA ARG A 95 8.62 32.53 22.64
C ARG A 95 9.07 32.06 21.24
N PRO A 96 9.93 32.80 20.53
CA PRO A 96 10.37 32.44 19.18
C PRO A 96 10.89 31.00 19.06
N GLU A 97 11.63 30.51 20.06
CA GLU A 97 12.19 29.15 20.06
C GLU A 97 11.10 28.09 20.14
N GLN A 98 10.05 28.36 20.93
CA GLN A 98 8.91 27.46 21.07
C GLN A 98 8.08 27.42 19.78
N LYS A 99 7.85 28.59 19.15
CA LYS A 99 7.21 28.68 17.82
C LYS A 99 8.00 27.91 16.78
N HIS A 100 9.33 28.05 16.79
CA HIS A 100 10.21 27.33 15.87
C HIS A 100 10.09 25.82 16.03
N ILE A 101 10.14 25.29 17.28
CA ILE A 101 10.00 23.87 17.56
C ILE A 101 8.64 23.36 17.10
N PHE A 102 7.56 24.06 17.44
CA PHE A 102 6.20 23.68 17.09
C PHE A 102 6.02 23.63 15.55
N THR A 103 6.44 24.68 14.85
CA THR A 103 6.33 24.78 13.39
C THR A 103 7.18 23.73 12.69
N SER A 104 8.42 23.53 13.11
CA SER A 104 9.33 22.54 12.51
C SER A 104 8.80 21.12 12.70
N ASN A 105 8.22 20.82 13.88
CA ASN A 105 7.60 19.52 14.13
C ASN A 105 6.38 19.27 13.23
N LEU A 106 5.51 20.27 13.05
CA LEU A 106 4.38 20.17 12.13
C LEU A 106 4.84 19.95 10.69
N LYS A 107 5.84 20.70 10.22
CA LYS A 107 6.41 20.51 8.87
C LYS A 107 6.95 19.09 8.68
N TYR A 108 7.66 18.58 9.68
CA TYR A 108 8.22 17.24 9.67
C TYR A 108 7.11 16.18 9.54
N GLN A 109 6.09 16.24 10.41
CA GLN A 109 4.97 15.30 10.41
C GLN A 109 4.17 15.35 9.10
N ILE A 110 3.84 16.54 8.61
CA ILE A 110 3.09 16.72 7.35
C ILE A 110 3.83 16.06 6.17
N LEU A 111 5.14 16.25 6.07
CA LEU A 111 5.91 15.69 4.98
C LEU A 111 5.99 14.16 5.08
N LEU A 112 6.25 13.63 6.27
CA LEU A 112 6.38 12.19 6.48
C LEU A 112 5.07 11.45 6.31
N ASP A 113 3.97 11.96 6.87
CA ASP A 113 2.64 11.35 6.70
C ASP A 113 2.14 11.46 5.25
N SER A 114 2.64 12.45 4.49
CA SER A 114 2.39 12.50 3.05
C SER A 114 3.07 11.35 2.30
N VAL A 115 4.22 10.88 2.76
CA VAL A 115 4.91 9.69 2.23
C VAL A 115 4.19 8.41 2.73
N GLN A 116 3.92 8.33 4.02
CA GLN A 116 3.30 7.16 4.64
C GLN A 116 1.86 6.94 4.18
N GLY A 117 1.08 8.00 3.94
CA GLY A 117 -0.27 7.91 3.39
C GLY A 117 -0.35 7.41 1.94
N ARG A 118 0.79 7.24 1.26
CA ARG A 118 0.85 6.68 -0.11
C ARG A 118 1.68 5.40 -0.17
N GLY A 119 2.65 5.27 0.74
CA GLY A 119 3.64 4.19 0.72
C GLY A 119 3.03 2.80 0.71
N PRO A 120 2.15 2.44 1.66
CA PRO A 120 1.53 1.12 1.71
C PRO A 120 0.75 0.77 0.46
N GLY A 121 -0.07 1.69 -0.06
CA GLY A 121 -0.89 1.50 -1.26
C GLY A 121 -0.06 1.33 -2.52
N MET A 122 1.03 2.05 -2.66
CA MET A 122 1.90 1.95 -3.83
C MET A 122 2.87 0.78 -3.73
N ALA A 123 3.41 0.51 -2.55
CA ALA A 123 4.50 -0.44 -2.38
C ALA A 123 4.04 -1.84 -1.92
N PHE A 124 3.08 -1.94 -1.00
CA PHE A 124 2.77 -3.20 -0.34
C PHE A 124 1.44 -3.82 -0.79
N ILE A 125 0.36 -3.03 -0.81
CA ILE A 125 -0.98 -3.54 -1.15
C ILE A 125 -1.02 -4.25 -2.51
N PRO A 126 -0.39 -3.74 -3.59
CA PRO A 126 -0.44 -4.38 -4.89
C PRO A 126 0.14 -5.80 -4.92
N TYR A 127 1.02 -6.12 -3.98
CA TYR A 127 1.71 -7.42 -3.90
C TYR A 127 1.22 -8.29 -2.75
N CYS A 128 0.21 -7.84 -2.02
CA CYS A 128 -0.39 -8.56 -0.90
C CYS A 128 -1.20 -9.77 -1.37
N SER A 129 -1.10 -10.88 -0.64
CA SER A 129 -1.79 -12.13 -0.96
C SER A 129 -2.75 -12.60 0.13
N LEU A 130 -2.89 -11.84 1.21
CA LEU A 130 -3.73 -12.18 2.37
C LEU A 130 -4.73 -11.06 2.65
N PRO A 131 -6.06 -11.35 2.72
CA PRO A 131 -7.08 -10.33 2.96
C PRO A 131 -6.90 -9.58 4.29
N GLU A 132 -6.49 -10.28 5.35
CA GLU A 132 -6.25 -9.68 6.66
C GLU A 132 -5.08 -8.69 6.64
N LEU A 133 -4.05 -8.96 5.86
CA LEU A 133 -2.91 -8.06 5.69
C LEU A 133 -3.30 -6.85 4.82
N GLU A 134 -4.06 -7.06 3.74
CA GLU A 134 -4.62 -5.99 2.93
C GLU A 134 -5.48 -5.03 3.78
N ALA A 135 -6.38 -5.58 4.61
CA ALA A 135 -7.22 -4.78 5.50
C ALA A 135 -6.41 -3.95 6.49
N ALA A 136 -5.37 -4.53 7.11
CA ALA A 136 -4.50 -3.83 8.04
C ALA A 136 -3.74 -2.67 7.36
N MET A 137 -3.22 -2.88 6.16
CA MET A 137 -2.52 -1.84 5.40
C MET A 137 -3.47 -0.73 4.92
N THR A 138 -4.68 -1.09 4.49
CA THR A 138 -5.71 -0.11 4.08
C THR A 138 -6.17 0.74 5.28
N SER A 139 -6.34 0.12 6.45
CA SER A 139 -6.67 0.85 7.68
C SER A 139 -5.54 1.80 8.08
N TRP A 140 -4.30 1.37 7.92
CA TRP A 140 -3.14 2.22 8.18
C TRP A 140 -3.13 3.45 7.26
N GLU A 141 -3.26 3.30 5.93
CA GLU A 141 -3.35 4.44 5.01
C GLU A 141 -4.50 5.41 5.36
N PHE A 142 -5.63 4.86 5.77
CA PHE A 142 -6.77 5.65 6.22
C PHE A 142 -6.42 6.50 7.45
N MET A 143 -5.69 5.94 8.43
CA MET A 143 -5.25 6.69 9.61
C MET A 143 -4.24 7.78 9.25
N GLU A 144 -3.29 7.53 8.35
CA GLU A 144 -2.35 8.55 7.86
C GLU A 144 -3.06 9.72 7.16
N MET A 145 -4.13 9.42 6.43
CA MET A 145 -4.97 10.48 5.85
C MET A 145 -5.63 11.35 6.94
N ILE A 146 -6.09 10.74 8.04
CA ILE A 146 -6.65 11.48 9.19
C ILE A 146 -5.58 12.35 9.84
N HIS A 147 -4.36 11.83 10.04
CA HIS A 147 -3.22 12.58 10.56
C HIS A 147 -2.91 13.81 9.71
N SER A 148 -2.76 13.63 8.40
CA SER A 148 -2.51 14.73 7.46
C SER A 148 -3.60 15.82 7.49
N ARG A 149 -4.87 15.41 7.60
CA ARG A 149 -5.99 16.35 7.76
C ARG A 149 -5.94 17.08 9.09
N SER A 150 -5.47 16.42 10.14
CA SER A 150 -5.34 16.98 11.49
C SER A 150 -4.28 18.08 11.52
N TYR A 151 -3.13 17.87 10.89
CA TYR A 151 -2.11 18.92 10.79
C TYR A 151 -2.62 20.12 10.00
N THR A 152 -3.35 19.89 8.91
CA THR A 152 -4.00 20.96 8.17
C THR A 152 -5.01 21.72 9.05
N TYR A 153 -5.80 21.01 9.85
CA TYR A 153 -6.75 21.61 10.78
C TYR A 153 -6.04 22.47 11.84
N ILE A 154 -4.96 21.97 12.43
CA ILE A 154 -4.12 22.73 13.38
C ILE A 154 -3.61 24.01 12.73
N ILE A 155 -2.98 23.90 11.57
CA ILE A 155 -2.36 25.05 10.89
C ILE A 155 -3.41 26.12 10.56
N LYS A 156 -4.57 25.72 10.01
CA LYS A 156 -5.66 26.65 9.68
C LYS A 156 -6.23 27.38 10.89
N ASN A 157 -6.18 26.77 12.08
CA ASN A 157 -6.74 27.39 13.29
C ASN A 157 -5.70 28.18 14.08
N VAL A 158 -4.42 27.82 14.00
CA VAL A 158 -3.34 28.42 14.80
C VAL A 158 -2.64 29.58 14.07
N TYR A 159 -2.34 29.39 12.78
CA TYR A 159 -1.59 30.39 12.02
C TYR A 159 -2.51 31.44 11.37
N PRO A 160 -2.07 32.71 11.31
CA PRO A 160 -2.74 33.74 10.55
C PRO A 160 -2.83 33.44 9.06
N ASP A 161 -1.73 32.93 8.49
CA ASP A 161 -1.61 32.49 7.12
C ASP A 161 -1.05 31.07 7.05
N PRO A 162 -1.86 30.07 6.69
CA PRO A 162 -1.41 28.69 6.54
C PRO A 162 -0.29 28.48 5.50
N SER A 163 -0.18 29.36 4.51
CA SER A 163 0.85 29.27 3.46
C SER A 163 2.26 29.45 4.02
N GLU A 164 2.43 30.22 5.09
CA GLU A 164 3.73 30.38 5.78
C GLU A 164 4.33 29.02 6.22
N VAL A 165 3.49 28.04 6.51
CA VAL A 165 3.94 26.70 6.88
C VAL A 165 4.04 25.80 5.64
N PHE A 166 2.96 25.69 4.85
CA PHE A 166 2.90 24.73 3.75
C PHE A 166 3.90 25.00 2.65
N ASP A 167 4.07 26.26 2.25
CA ASP A 167 4.93 26.63 1.12
C ASP A 167 6.43 26.51 1.46
N THR A 168 6.76 26.42 2.75
CA THR A 168 8.14 26.35 3.23
C THR A 168 8.55 24.96 3.75
N ILE A 169 7.69 23.94 3.63
CA ILE A 169 8.02 22.57 4.09
C ILE A 169 9.25 22.02 3.37
N LEU A 170 9.32 22.19 2.05
CA LEU A 170 10.40 21.65 1.21
C LEU A 170 11.70 22.46 1.28
N GLU A 171 11.72 23.57 1.99
CA GLU A 171 12.94 24.39 2.18
C GLU A 171 13.86 23.82 3.27
N ASP A 172 13.31 23.05 4.24
CA ASP A 172 14.10 22.46 5.32
C ASP A 172 14.81 21.20 4.84
N GLN A 173 16.12 21.34 4.55
CA GLN A 173 16.95 20.25 4.04
C GLN A 173 17.07 19.04 4.99
N LYS A 174 16.93 19.25 6.31
CA LYS A 174 16.99 18.14 7.28
C LYS A 174 15.71 17.32 7.28
N ILE A 175 14.56 17.98 7.18
CA ILE A 175 13.25 17.34 7.06
C ILE A 175 13.20 16.58 5.72
N LEU A 176 13.63 17.24 4.63
CA LEU A 176 13.63 16.65 3.30
C LEU A 176 14.51 15.40 3.21
N ALA A 177 15.73 15.45 3.75
CA ALA A 177 16.64 14.29 3.75
C ALA A 177 16.07 13.07 4.45
N ARG A 178 15.27 13.23 5.50
CA ARG A 178 14.59 12.13 6.18
C ARG A 178 13.46 11.53 5.32
N ALA A 179 12.64 12.37 4.73
CA ALA A 179 11.59 11.93 3.80
C ALA A 179 12.19 11.20 2.59
N GLU A 180 13.30 11.69 2.04
CA GLU A 180 14.01 11.05 0.92
C GLU A 180 14.52 9.65 1.28
N SER A 181 15.02 9.44 2.50
CA SER A 181 15.52 8.12 2.93
C SER A 181 14.42 7.06 2.95
N VAL A 182 13.22 7.41 3.40
CA VAL A 182 12.06 6.52 3.43
C VAL A 182 11.49 6.32 2.04
N THR A 183 11.32 7.42 1.30
CA THR A 183 10.85 7.37 -0.10
C THR A 183 11.74 6.49 -0.95
N LYS A 184 13.07 6.61 -0.80
CA LYS A 184 14.03 5.76 -1.52
C LYS A 184 13.83 4.28 -1.20
N ALA A 185 13.54 3.92 0.04
CA ALA A 185 13.32 2.52 0.42
C ALA A 185 12.05 1.95 -0.22
N TYR A 186 10.98 2.75 -0.30
CA TYR A 186 9.77 2.40 -1.04
C TYR A 186 10.03 2.26 -2.54
N ASP A 187 10.66 3.25 -3.16
CA ASP A 187 10.91 3.29 -4.61
C ASP A 187 11.81 2.14 -5.04
N ASP A 188 12.88 1.85 -4.30
CA ASP A 188 13.78 0.72 -4.53
C ASP A 188 13.02 -0.63 -4.48
N PHE A 189 12.06 -0.76 -3.55
CA PHE A 189 11.23 -1.95 -3.46
C PHE A 189 10.21 -2.03 -4.60
N ILE A 190 9.50 -0.94 -4.91
CA ILE A 190 8.52 -0.86 -6.01
C ILE A 190 9.20 -1.25 -7.33
N GLN A 191 10.36 -0.68 -7.61
CA GLN A 191 11.11 -1.00 -8.83
C GLN A 191 11.47 -2.50 -8.90
N ALA A 192 11.98 -3.08 -7.82
CA ALA A 192 12.30 -4.50 -7.77
C ALA A 192 11.06 -5.39 -7.92
N ALA A 193 9.95 -5.00 -7.30
CA ALA A 193 8.69 -5.72 -7.39
C ALA A 193 8.09 -5.69 -8.79
N GLN A 194 8.20 -4.57 -9.50
CA GLN A 194 7.78 -4.45 -10.89
C GLN A 194 8.61 -5.33 -11.82
N ILE A 195 9.94 -5.35 -11.66
CA ILE A 195 10.83 -6.21 -12.45
C ILE A 195 10.51 -7.69 -12.19
N TYR A 196 10.39 -8.08 -10.93
CA TYR A 196 10.06 -9.44 -10.54
C TYR A 196 8.69 -9.87 -11.07
N GLY A 197 7.67 -9.02 -10.93
CA GLY A 197 6.31 -9.31 -11.40
C GLY A 197 6.17 -9.37 -12.92
N SER A 198 7.00 -8.68 -13.68
CA SER A 198 6.97 -8.71 -15.15
C SER A 198 7.46 -10.04 -15.73
N GLY A 199 8.19 -10.85 -14.95
CA GLY A 199 8.73 -12.15 -15.35
C GLY A 199 7.80 -13.34 -15.21
N ASN A 200 6.50 -13.16 -14.93
CA ASN A 200 5.53 -14.25 -14.65
C ASN A 200 5.90 -15.16 -13.46
N GLN A 201 6.59 -14.62 -12.48
CA GLN A 201 7.17 -15.40 -11.36
C GLN A 201 6.30 -15.42 -10.11
N TRP A 202 5.06 -14.97 -10.19
CA TRP A 202 4.13 -14.89 -9.06
C TRP A 202 3.81 -16.22 -8.37
N GLU A 203 4.02 -17.34 -9.06
CA GLU A 203 3.79 -18.69 -8.51
C GLU A 203 5.03 -19.33 -7.90
N HIS A 204 6.12 -18.60 -7.70
CA HIS A 204 7.40 -19.11 -7.17
C HIS A 204 7.97 -20.31 -7.93
N ASN A 205 7.54 -20.57 -9.14
CA ASN A 205 8.15 -21.59 -9.99
C ASN A 205 9.39 -20.99 -10.66
N LEU A 206 10.50 -21.09 -9.97
CA LEU A 206 11.79 -20.55 -10.38
C LEU A 206 12.60 -21.56 -11.23
N GLU A 207 12.03 -22.72 -11.54
CA GLU A 207 12.70 -23.73 -12.33
C GLU A 207 12.94 -23.23 -13.78
N GLY A 208 14.20 -23.17 -14.17
CA GLY A 208 14.60 -22.77 -15.51
C GLY A 208 14.68 -21.27 -15.79
N VAL A 209 14.43 -20.41 -14.78
CA VAL A 209 14.59 -18.95 -14.92
C VAL A 209 16.01 -18.54 -14.52
N PRO A 210 16.83 -18.02 -15.45
CA PRO A 210 18.17 -17.53 -15.10
C PRO A 210 18.13 -16.45 -14.02
N ASN A 211 18.99 -16.53 -13.03
CA ASN A 211 19.12 -15.57 -11.91
C ASN A 211 17.90 -15.42 -10.98
N ALA A 212 16.84 -16.21 -11.12
CA ALA A 212 15.60 -16.05 -10.34
C ALA A 212 15.81 -16.09 -8.82
N GLN A 213 16.74 -16.91 -8.31
CA GLN A 213 17.06 -16.96 -6.88
C GLN A 213 17.71 -15.66 -6.39
N SER A 214 18.60 -15.08 -7.18
CA SER A 214 19.26 -13.82 -6.85
C SER A 214 18.27 -12.64 -6.89
N GLU A 215 17.39 -12.61 -7.88
CA GLU A 215 16.32 -11.60 -7.99
C GLU A 215 15.33 -11.70 -6.82
N LEU A 216 14.92 -12.90 -6.44
CA LEU A 216 14.05 -13.12 -5.28
C LEU A 216 14.72 -12.70 -3.97
N TYR A 217 16.02 -12.96 -3.83
CA TYR A 217 16.77 -12.51 -2.66
C TYR A 217 16.82 -10.98 -2.57
N GLU A 218 17.13 -10.30 -3.66
CA GLU A 218 17.16 -8.84 -3.72
C GLU A 218 15.76 -8.23 -3.45
N LEU A 219 14.71 -8.81 -4.00
CA LEU A 219 13.34 -8.41 -3.73
C LEU A 219 13.00 -8.50 -2.24
N LYS A 220 13.31 -9.64 -1.60
CA LYS A 220 13.08 -9.84 -0.16
C LYS A 220 13.90 -8.86 0.68
N ARG A 221 15.14 -8.59 0.28
CA ARG A 221 16.03 -7.64 0.96
C ARG A 221 15.47 -6.22 0.88
N LYS A 222 14.96 -5.81 -0.28
CA LYS A 222 14.35 -4.48 -0.47
C LYS A 222 13.01 -4.36 0.26
N LEU A 223 12.16 -5.39 0.25
CA LEU A 223 10.95 -5.44 1.06
C LEU A 223 11.27 -5.26 2.56
N PHE A 224 12.23 -6.04 3.06
CA PHE A 224 12.67 -5.93 4.46
C PHE A 224 13.16 -4.51 4.79
N ARG A 225 13.95 -3.90 3.91
CA ARG A 225 14.42 -2.53 4.11
C ARG A 225 13.28 -1.51 4.12
N ALA A 226 12.31 -1.63 3.21
CA ALA A 226 11.15 -0.75 3.19
C ALA A 226 10.36 -0.87 4.50
N VAL A 227 10.00 -2.08 4.93
CA VAL A 227 9.29 -2.33 6.19
C VAL A 227 10.10 -1.83 7.40
N ALA A 228 11.41 -2.08 7.44
CA ALA A 228 12.27 -1.64 8.54
C ALA A 228 12.35 -0.10 8.61
N ASN A 229 12.50 0.59 7.48
CA ASN A 229 12.52 2.06 7.45
C ASN A 229 11.21 2.66 7.95
N VAL A 230 10.07 2.09 7.55
CA VAL A 230 8.75 2.50 8.06
C VAL A 230 8.68 2.35 9.58
N ASN A 231 9.02 1.16 10.10
CA ASN A 231 8.95 0.92 11.54
C ASN A 231 9.92 1.81 12.35
N ILE A 232 11.10 2.12 11.80
CA ILE A 232 12.04 3.06 12.42
C ILE A 232 11.45 4.47 12.43
N LEU A 233 10.82 4.89 11.33
CA LEU A 233 10.19 6.20 11.22
C LEU A 233 9.05 6.38 12.22
N GLU A 234 8.15 5.40 12.29
CA GLU A 234 6.96 5.42 13.15
C GLU A 234 7.31 5.24 14.65
N GLY A 235 8.44 4.61 14.95
CA GLY A 235 8.86 4.28 16.31
C GLY A 235 9.75 5.32 16.98
N ILE A 236 10.13 6.41 16.30
CA ILE A 236 10.98 7.49 16.81
C ILE A 236 10.18 8.78 16.97
#